data_4ef1b6f09019b155ffa1540d08233730
#
_entry.id   4ef1b6f09019b155ffa1540d08233730
#
_cell.length_a   1.000
_cell.length_b   1.000
_cell.length_c   1.000
_cell.angle_alpha   90.00
_cell.angle_beta   90.00
_cell.angle_gamma   90.00
#
_symmetry.space_group_name_H-M   'P 1'
#
loop_
_entity.id
_entity.type
_entity.pdbx_description
1 polymer ?
#
loop_
_entity_poly.entity_id
_entity_poly.type
_entity_poly.pdbx_seq_one_letter_code
_entity_poly.pdbx_strand_id
1 'polypeptide(L)'
;MTVQDLRDVLRERAEGPSPANPHRHDEVRARIRRRRLRRRAMAGGAVSVSSAMAAVVLIVALLPGTPEEPPPATTVTAEPASGLPERYTAPDGTVYRRLATTRLVASGVKTSVTTPVSGEPLDVAARCDGEAGASPRVLVNGRNTGPRGFSPCPEDMELRPLIVPKDAKEVAVTFDRTTSGGGCVMRTRNGPCEPVEPRRSDWDLAVYEWIPPARTVTPESVRAMPERPAGKRMVAQFRGTWPGESKIEMQVVGTGDPIGIDQICSGELAGRMWFEYQVGDEESPTRSGCGVWKEGPFPTAMEEFAVPKGKRVTVTGRVGFWGESTNRPVKWAIGVYRK
;
A
#
# COMPACT_ATOMS: atom_id res chain seq x y z
N MET A 1 -9.33 -32.04 26.49
CA MET A 1 -9.32 -31.95 25.02
C MET A 1 -7.87 -31.91 24.59
N THR A 2 -7.38 -32.97 23.98
CA THR A 2 -6.00 -33.12 23.53
C THR A 2 -5.84 -32.53 22.13
N VAL A 3 -4.59 -32.28 21.70
CA VAL A 3 -4.30 -31.84 20.32
C VAL A 3 -4.79 -32.86 19.29
N GLN A 4 -4.86 -34.14 19.71
CA GLN A 4 -5.37 -35.22 18.86
C GLN A 4 -6.88 -35.11 18.68
N ASP A 5 -7.63 -34.84 19.74
CA ASP A 5 -9.10 -34.64 19.67
C ASP A 5 -9.48 -33.51 18.72
N LEU A 6 -8.69 -32.43 18.72
CA LEU A 6 -8.91 -31.30 17.81
C LEU A 6 -8.63 -31.65 16.33
N ARG A 7 -7.58 -32.47 16.09
CA ARG A 7 -7.26 -32.96 14.73
C ARG A 7 -8.35 -33.84 14.18
N ASP A 8 -8.89 -34.70 15.02
CA ASP A 8 -9.93 -35.66 14.59
C ASP A 8 -11.24 -34.92 14.29
N VAL A 9 -11.64 -33.92 15.10
CA VAL A 9 -12.80 -33.06 14.82
C VAL A 9 -12.62 -32.25 13.55
N LEU A 10 -11.42 -31.71 13.29
CA LEU A 10 -11.15 -30.93 12.07
C LEU A 10 -11.14 -31.83 10.82
N ARG A 11 -10.64 -33.08 10.94
CA ARG A 11 -10.67 -34.04 9.85
C ARG A 11 -12.10 -34.47 9.54
N GLU A 12 -12.91 -34.81 10.54
CA GLU A 12 -14.31 -35.18 10.37
C GLU A 12 -15.14 -34.07 9.70
N ARG A 13 -14.87 -32.78 10.05
CA ARG A 13 -15.53 -31.64 9.39
C ARG A 13 -15.00 -31.36 7.97
N ALA A 14 -13.75 -31.70 7.67
CA ALA A 14 -13.17 -31.53 6.34
C ALA A 14 -13.59 -32.64 5.36
N GLU A 15 -13.82 -33.83 5.87
CA GLU A 15 -14.27 -35.02 5.08
C GLU A 15 -15.79 -35.04 4.90
N GLY A 16 -16.55 -34.24 5.68
CA GLY A 16 -17.98 -34.11 5.50
C GLY A 16 -18.29 -33.47 4.13
N PRO A 17 -19.35 -33.97 3.42
CA PRO A 17 -19.74 -33.38 2.15
C PRO A 17 -20.04 -31.91 2.36
N SER A 18 -19.32 -31.05 1.62
CA SER A 18 -19.62 -29.61 1.60
C SER A 18 -21.11 -29.44 1.29
N PRO A 19 -21.87 -28.67 2.10
CA PRO A 19 -23.31 -28.51 1.86
C PRO A 19 -23.51 -28.09 0.42
N ALA A 20 -24.16 -28.96 -0.36
CA ALA A 20 -24.42 -28.73 -1.76
C ALA A 20 -25.34 -27.51 -1.87
N ASN A 21 -24.76 -26.35 -2.14
CA ASN A 21 -25.56 -25.20 -2.55
C ASN A 21 -25.56 -25.14 -4.08
N PRO A 22 -26.57 -25.75 -4.73
CA PRO A 22 -26.67 -25.80 -6.19
C PRO A 22 -26.78 -24.39 -6.82
N HIS A 23 -27.14 -23.39 -6.02
CA HIS A 23 -27.29 -22.00 -6.46
C HIS A 23 -26.03 -21.14 -6.27
N ARG A 24 -24.94 -21.65 -5.68
CA ARG A 24 -23.74 -20.87 -5.38
C ARG A 24 -23.13 -20.22 -6.64
N HIS A 25 -23.11 -20.93 -7.76
CA HIS A 25 -22.62 -20.39 -9.02
C HIS A 25 -23.51 -19.28 -9.57
N ASP A 26 -24.82 -19.42 -9.43
CA ASP A 26 -25.78 -18.43 -9.91
C ASP A 26 -25.78 -17.18 -9.04
N GLU A 27 -25.61 -17.31 -7.73
CA GLU A 27 -25.44 -16.17 -6.81
C GLU A 27 -24.15 -15.38 -7.12
N VAL A 28 -23.05 -16.06 -7.39
CA VAL A 28 -21.78 -15.41 -7.78
C VAL A 28 -21.94 -14.69 -9.11
N ARG A 29 -22.54 -15.33 -10.12
CA ARG A 29 -22.83 -14.71 -11.42
C ARG A 29 -23.78 -13.52 -11.31
N ALA A 30 -24.81 -13.60 -10.48
CA ALA A 30 -25.75 -12.50 -10.23
C ALA A 30 -25.05 -11.32 -9.55
N ARG A 31 -24.14 -11.57 -8.60
CA ARG A 31 -23.34 -10.52 -7.94
C ARG A 31 -22.40 -9.82 -8.90
N ILE A 32 -21.73 -10.57 -9.79
CA ILE A 32 -20.86 -10.00 -10.84
C ILE A 32 -21.68 -9.17 -11.83
N ARG A 33 -22.85 -9.66 -12.26
CA ARG A 33 -23.74 -8.94 -13.19
C ARG A 33 -24.24 -7.63 -12.56
N ARG A 34 -24.66 -7.62 -11.29
CA ARG A 34 -25.08 -6.42 -10.57
C ARG A 34 -23.94 -5.39 -10.45
N ARG A 35 -22.69 -5.81 -10.18
CA ARG A 35 -21.53 -4.92 -10.17
C ARG A 35 -21.26 -4.28 -11.54
N ARG A 36 -21.36 -5.07 -12.63
CA ARG A 36 -21.19 -4.56 -14.01
C ARG A 36 -22.28 -3.57 -14.40
N LEU A 37 -23.53 -3.82 -14.04
CA LEU A 37 -24.64 -2.91 -14.31
C LEU A 37 -24.50 -1.60 -13.52
N ARG A 38 -24.13 -1.64 -12.26
CA ARG A 38 -23.86 -0.43 -11.45
C ARG A 38 -22.72 0.41 -12.05
N ARG A 39 -21.65 -0.20 -12.53
CA ARG A 39 -20.55 0.52 -13.20
C ARG A 39 -20.99 1.17 -14.52
N ARG A 40 -21.87 0.52 -15.29
CA ARG A 40 -22.43 1.08 -16.53
C ARG A 40 -23.45 2.20 -16.28
N ALA A 41 -24.25 2.09 -15.24
CA ALA A 41 -25.18 3.13 -14.84
C ALA A 41 -24.48 4.41 -14.36
N MET A 42 -23.33 4.28 -13.68
CA MET A 42 -22.52 5.44 -13.29
C MET A 42 -21.76 6.07 -14.47
N ALA A 43 -21.46 5.32 -15.53
CA ALA A 43 -20.81 5.85 -16.72
C ALA A 43 -21.81 6.52 -17.70
N GLY A 44 -23.11 6.20 -17.61
CA GLY A 44 -24.16 6.77 -18.47
C GLY A 44 -24.87 8.00 -17.93
N GLY A 45 -24.60 8.38 -16.67
CA GLY A 45 -25.32 9.48 -15.98
C GLY A 45 -24.76 10.89 -16.19
N ALA A 46 -23.68 11.07 -16.96
CA ALA A 46 -22.97 12.34 -17.05
C ALA A 46 -23.35 13.25 -18.23
N VAL A 47 -24.37 12.92 -19.01
CA VAL A 47 -24.68 13.67 -20.26
C VAL A 47 -25.99 14.43 -20.23
N SER A 48 -26.82 14.38 -19.18
CA SER A 48 -28.16 14.96 -19.23
C SER A 48 -28.47 16.10 -18.22
N VAL A 49 -27.48 16.73 -17.61
CA VAL A 49 -27.71 17.85 -16.67
C VAL A 49 -27.25 19.22 -17.20
N SER A 50 -26.70 19.30 -18.40
CA SER A 50 -26.15 20.56 -18.94
C SER A 50 -27.17 21.48 -19.66
N SER A 51 -28.42 21.10 -19.79
CA SER A 51 -29.39 21.89 -20.57
C SER A 51 -30.44 22.67 -19.76
N ALA A 52 -30.49 22.49 -18.42
CA ALA A 52 -31.51 23.16 -17.58
C ALA A 52 -31.00 24.40 -16.82
N MET A 53 -29.71 24.67 -16.82
CA MET A 53 -29.13 25.82 -16.06
C MET A 53 -28.96 27.10 -16.88
N ALA A 54 -29.20 27.08 -18.19
CA ALA A 54 -29.05 28.28 -19.04
C ALA A 54 -30.25 29.24 -19.00
N ALA A 55 -31.38 28.83 -18.45
CA ALA A 55 -32.60 29.65 -18.42
C ALA A 55 -32.80 30.47 -17.14
N VAL A 56 -32.06 30.21 -16.07
CA VAL A 56 -32.23 30.88 -14.77
C VAL A 56 -31.28 32.11 -14.60
N VAL A 57 -30.20 32.18 -15.38
CA VAL A 57 -29.20 33.24 -15.24
C VAL A 57 -29.63 34.59 -15.89
N LEU A 58 -30.66 34.58 -16.71
CA LEU A 58 -31.07 35.81 -17.44
C LEU A 58 -32.07 36.71 -16.71
N ILE A 59 -32.62 36.29 -15.56
CA ILE A 59 -33.63 37.11 -14.81
C ILE A 59 -33.01 37.87 -13.63
N VAL A 60 -31.79 37.55 -13.18
CA VAL A 60 -31.14 38.25 -12.04
C VAL A 60 -30.36 39.50 -12.44
N ALA A 61 -30.19 39.76 -13.73
CA ALA A 61 -29.37 40.88 -14.24
C ALA A 61 -30.09 42.27 -14.27
N LEU A 62 -31.32 42.38 -13.76
CA LEU A 62 -32.11 43.63 -13.82
C LEU A 62 -32.42 44.26 -12.45
N LEU A 63 -31.80 43.82 -11.39
CA LEU A 63 -31.89 44.51 -10.09
C LEU A 63 -30.62 45.36 -9.86
N PRO A 64 -30.74 46.63 -9.50
CA PRO A 64 -29.58 47.47 -9.20
C PRO A 64 -28.88 46.91 -7.94
N GLY A 65 -27.73 46.28 -8.17
CA GLY A 65 -26.92 45.68 -7.11
C GLY A 65 -26.27 46.75 -6.25
N THR A 66 -26.43 46.60 -4.96
CA THR A 66 -25.51 47.16 -3.97
C THR A 66 -24.11 46.60 -4.21
N PRO A 67 -23.04 47.41 -4.10
CA PRO A 67 -21.67 46.90 -4.26
C PRO A 67 -21.42 45.83 -3.18
N GLU A 68 -21.24 44.60 -3.61
CA GLU A 68 -20.85 43.52 -2.74
C GLU A 68 -19.39 43.77 -2.33
N GLU A 69 -19.19 43.99 -1.03
CA GLU A 69 -17.88 44.14 -0.41
C GLU A 69 -17.08 42.86 -0.67
N PRO A 70 -15.85 42.92 -1.22
CA PRO A 70 -15.06 41.74 -1.51
C PRO A 70 -14.89 40.91 -0.20
N PRO A 71 -15.05 39.58 -0.25
CA PRO A 71 -14.92 38.76 0.94
C PRO A 71 -13.54 38.99 1.57
N PRO A 72 -13.47 39.08 2.91
CA PRO A 72 -12.22 39.34 3.60
C PRO A 72 -11.18 38.29 3.17
N ALA A 73 -9.99 38.81 2.79
CA ALA A 73 -8.88 37.95 2.39
C ALA A 73 -8.72 36.86 3.45
N THR A 74 -8.87 35.61 3.02
CA THR A 74 -8.69 34.45 3.88
C THR A 74 -7.26 34.55 4.43
N THR A 75 -7.14 34.86 5.70
CA THR A 75 -5.87 34.86 6.40
C THR A 75 -5.31 33.46 6.25
N VAL A 76 -4.21 33.31 5.52
CA VAL A 76 -3.46 32.06 5.47
C VAL A 76 -3.03 31.79 6.90
N THR A 77 -3.76 30.94 7.59
CA THR A 77 -3.41 30.48 8.92
C THR A 77 -2.05 29.81 8.77
N ALA A 78 -1.06 30.33 9.48
CA ALA A 78 0.28 29.75 9.50
C ALA A 78 0.13 28.25 9.76
N GLU A 79 0.61 27.45 8.82
CA GLU A 79 0.55 25.99 8.89
C GLU A 79 1.20 25.54 10.22
N PRO A 80 0.54 24.74 11.05
CA PRO A 80 1.11 24.31 12.32
C PRO A 80 2.45 23.62 12.02
N ALA A 81 3.48 23.99 12.77
CA ALA A 81 4.82 23.44 12.60
C ALA A 81 4.74 21.92 12.71
N SER A 82 4.85 21.22 11.57
CA SER A 82 4.85 19.76 11.57
C SER A 82 6.20 19.29 12.07
N GLY A 83 6.21 18.26 12.91
CA GLY A 83 7.46 17.64 13.34
C GLY A 83 8.20 16.89 12.24
N LEU A 84 7.69 16.93 10.99
CA LEU A 84 8.31 16.30 9.83
C LEU A 84 9.32 17.25 9.16
N PRO A 85 10.54 16.79 8.78
CA PRO A 85 11.58 17.63 8.23
C PRO A 85 11.23 18.19 6.84
N GLU A 86 11.78 19.36 6.47
CA GLU A 86 11.61 19.90 5.10
C GLU A 86 12.34 19.08 4.03
N ARG A 87 13.47 18.48 4.41
CA ARG A 87 14.24 17.54 3.57
C ARG A 87 14.46 16.27 4.35
N TYR A 88 14.35 15.17 3.67
CA TYR A 88 14.53 13.85 4.25
C TYR A 88 15.35 12.97 3.32
N THR A 89 16.30 12.24 3.89
CA THR A 89 17.05 11.20 3.17
C THR A 89 16.59 9.84 3.68
N ALA A 90 15.95 9.07 2.81
CA ALA A 90 15.49 7.74 3.14
C ALA A 90 16.67 6.75 3.32
N PRO A 91 16.46 5.60 3.98
CA PRO A 91 17.50 4.60 4.18
C PRO A 91 18.18 4.11 2.88
N ASP A 92 17.47 4.14 1.76
CA ASP A 92 18.01 3.79 0.44
C ASP A 92 18.89 4.87 -0.20
N GLY A 93 18.99 6.05 0.42
CA GLY A 93 19.73 7.21 -0.07
C GLY A 93 18.88 8.17 -0.89
N THR A 94 17.60 7.89 -1.08
CA THR A 94 16.66 8.77 -1.79
C THR A 94 16.45 10.05 -1.01
N VAL A 95 16.62 11.19 -1.68
CA VAL A 95 16.43 12.52 -1.09
C VAL A 95 15.06 13.05 -1.48
N TYR A 96 14.32 13.53 -0.49
CA TYR A 96 12.99 14.07 -0.66
C TYR A 96 12.90 15.51 -0.17
N ARG A 97 12.02 16.28 -0.80
CA ARG A 97 11.60 17.63 -0.37
C ARG A 97 10.14 17.59 0.03
N ARG A 98 9.81 18.16 1.18
CA ARG A 98 8.42 18.33 1.61
C ARG A 98 7.72 19.38 0.74
N LEU A 99 6.55 19.03 0.21
CA LEU A 99 5.69 19.92 -0.58
C LEU A 99 4.56 20.52 0.25
N ALA A 100 3.94 19.69 1.08
CA ALA A 100 2.80 20.08 1.90
C ALA A 100 2.77 19.30 3.20
N THR A 101 2.15 19.84 4.23
CA THR A 101 1.99 19.19 5.53
C THR A 101 0.59 19.41 6.08
N THR A 102 0.12 18.49 6.89
CA THR A 102 -1.15 18.61 7.62
C THR A 102 -1.09 17.80 8.90
N ARG A 103 -1.99 18.06 9.82
CA ARG A 103 -2.14 17.30 11.05
C ARG A 103 -3.53 16.68 11.13
N LEU A 104 -3.58 15.41 11.49
CA LEU A 104 -4.83 14.72 11.82
C LEU A 104 -4.89 14.53 13.32
N VAL A 105 -5.59 15.43 13.98
CA VAL A 105 -5.75 15.40 15.45
C VAL A 105 -6.55 14.18 15.91
N ALA A 106 -6.35 13.75 17.16
CA ALA A 106 -7.00 12.56 17.72
C ALA A 106 -8.53 12.59 17.59
N SER A 107 -9.18 13.73 17.74
CA SER A 107 -10.62 13.90 17.55
C SER A 107 -11.07 13.91 16.08
N GLY A 108 -10.16 14.20 15.14
CA GLY A 108 -10.45 14.27 13.71
C GLY A 108 -10.55 12.89 13.07
N VAL A 109 -11.31 12.77 12.02
CA VAL A 109 -11.44 11.54 11.23
C VAL A 109 -10.82 11.66 9.85
N LYS A 110 -10.59 12.90 9.38
CA LYS A 110 -10.09 13.17 8.04
C LYS A 110 -9.36 14.51 7.98
N THR A 111 -8.29 14.56 7.20
CA THR A 111 -7.61 15.80 6.81
C THR A 111 -7.15 15.68 5.36
N SER A 112 -6.93 16.80 4.67
CA SER A 112 -6.51 16.81 3.28
C SER A 112 -5.52 17.93 3.01
N VAL A 113 -4.62 17.70 2.06
CA VAL A 113 -3.74 18.71 1.48
C VAL A 113 -3.80 18.62 -0.03
N THR A 114 -3.61 19.74 -0.68
CA THR A 114 -3.46 19.82 -2.13
C THR A 114 -2.02 20.18 -2.46
N THR A 115 -1.45 19.52 -3.46
CA THR A 115 -0.06 19.74 -3.87
C THR A 115 0.07 19.70 -5.38
N PRO A 116 0.93 20.56 -5.97
CA PRO A 116 1.28 20.47 -7.39
C PRO A 116 2.04 19.16 -7.67
N VAL A 117 1.96 18.71 -8.91
CA VAL A 117 2.67 17.53 -9.43
C VAL A 117 3.66 18.00 -10.49
N SER A 118 4.94 17.80 -10.25
CA SER A 118 6.02 18.16 -11.18
C SER A 118 6.29 17.09 -12.25
N GLY A 119 5.79 15.87 -12.03
CA GLY A 119 6.13 14.66 -12.80
C GLY A 119 7.13 13.76 -12.07
N GLU A 120 7.76 14.25 -11.00
CA GLU A 120 8.63 13.40 -10.18
C GLU A 120 7.83 12.55 -9.17
N PRO A 121 8.35 11.39 -8.76
CA PRO A 121 7.72 10.54 -7.78
C PRO A 121 7.36 11.26 -6.48
N LEU A 122 6.11 11.13 -6.06
CA LEU A 122 5.60 11.62 -4.79
C LEU A 122 5.46 10.50 -3.77
N ASP A 123 5.77 10.81 -2.52
CA ASP A 123 5.55 9.95 -1.36
C ASP A 123 4.73 10.69 -0.31
N VAL A 124 3.97 9.95 0.48
CA VAL A 124 3.35 10.45 1.70
C VAL A 124 4.17 10.01 2.90
N ALA A 125 4.33 10.90 3.85
CA ALA A 125 4.98 10.62 5.11
C ALA A 125 3.99 10.72 6.26
N ALA A 126 4.19 9.87 7.26
CA ALA A 126 3.45 9.90 8.50
C ALA A 126 4.37 9.68 9.69
N ARG A 127 4.08 10.39 10.77
CA ARG A 127 4.58 10.14 12.11
C ARG A 127 3.42 10.27 13.08
N CYS A 128 3.32 9.37 14.01
CA CYS A 128 2.30 9.39 15.03
C CYS A 128 2.91 9.81 16.37
N ASP A 129 2.18 10.60 17.14
CA ASP A 129 2.53 10.96 18.49
C ASP A 129 1.58 10.25 19.46
N GLY A 130 2.08 9.23 20.13
CA GLY A 130 1.32 8.45 21.11
C GLY A 130 1.44 6.94 20.96
N GLU A 131 0.52 6.23 21.61
CA GLU A 131 0.44 4.77 21.56
C GLU A 131 -0.18 4.29 20.23
N ALA A 132 0.08 3.02 19.88
CA ALA A 132 -0.44 2.36 18.69
C ALA A 132 -1.94 2.63 18.47
N GLY A 133 -2.26 3.31 17.40
CA GLY A 133 -3.62 3.71 17.02
C GLY A 133 -3.95 3.34 15.58
N ALA A 134 -5.21 3.57 15.20
CA ALA A 134 -5.65 3.33 13.84
C ALA A 134 -4.92 4.26 12.84
N SER A 135 -4.17 3.67 11.92
CA SER A 135 -3.49 4.41 10.87
C SER A 135 -4.48 4.96 9.83
N PRO A 136 -4.29 6.19 9.35
CA PRO A 136 -5.12 6.73 8.29
C PRO A 136 -4.84 6.03 6.96
N ARG A 137 -5.89 5.83 6.17
CA ARG A 137 -5.77 5.45 4.77
C ARG A 137 -5.45 6.69 3.93
N VAL A 138 -4.67 6.49 2.89
CA VAL A 138 -4.32 7.55 1.95
C VAL A 138 -5.23 7.46 0.72
N LEU A 139 -5.88 8.56 0.39
CA LEU A 139 -6.70 8.67 -0.81
C LEU A 139 -6.11 9.76 -1.71
N VAL A 140 -6.02 9.51 -2.99
CA VAL A 140 -5.64 10.48 -4.02
C VAL A 140 -6.88 10.85 -4.82
N ASN A 141 -7.26 12.12 -4.81
CA ASN A 141 -8.49 12.60 -5.44
C ASN A 141 -9.72 11.77 -5.01
N GLY A 142 -9.79 11.42 -3.72
CA GLY A 142 -10.88 10.62 -3.12
C GLY A 142 -10.84 9.12 -3.44
N ARG A 143 -9.82 8.62 -4.14
CA ARG A 143 -9.68 7.20 -4.52
C ARG A 143 -8.53 6.54 -3.76
N ASN A 144 -8.73 5.31 -3.32
CA ASN A 144 -7.64 4.52 -2.78
C ASN A 144 -6.78 4.03 -3.96
N THR A 145 -5.58 4.57 -4.09
CA THR A 145 -4.65 4.27 -5.18
C THR A 145 -3.33 3.69 -4.70
N GLY A 146 -3.11 3.71 -3.38
CA GLY A 146 -1.82 3.37 -2.80
C GLY A 146 -1.65 1.92 -2.38
N PRO A 147 -0.40 1.51 -2.19
CA PRO A 147 -0.07 0.34 -1.39
C PRO A 147 -0.65 0.50 0.03
N ARG A 148 -0.50 -0.54 0.85
CA ARG A 148 -1.02 -0.57 2.23
C ARG A 148 -0.79 0.75 2.97
N GLY A 149 -1.73 1.11 3.86
CA GLY A 149 -1.59 2.25 4.75
C GLY A 149 -0.32 2.21 5.61
N PHE A 150 -0.12 3.22 6.42
CA PHE A 150 1.00 3.29 7.37
C PHE A 150 0.92 2.18 8.42
N SER A 151 2.06 1.87 9.02
CA SER A 151 2.12 1.05 10.24
C SER A 151 1.30 1.68 11.36
N PRO A 152 0.77 0.89 12.30
CA PRO A 152 0.09 1.45 13.46
C PRO A 152 1.06 2.31 14.27
N CYS A 153 0.86 3.63 14.25
CA CYS A 153 1.63 4.63 14.98
C CYS A 153 3.16 4.44 14.92
N PRO A 154 3.80 4.67 13.79
CA PRO A 154 5.25 4.57 13.68
C PRO A 154 5.92 5.66 14.51
N GLU A 155 6.89 5.28 15.33
CA GLU A 155 7.72 6.22 16.11
C GLU A 155 8.59 7.08 15.19
N ASP A 156 9.18 6.42 14.18
CA ASP A 156 9.95 7.08 13.13
C ASP A 156 9.06 7.46 11.95
N MET A 157 9.50 8.45 11.19
CA MET A 157 8.83 8.86 9.98
C MET A 157 8.78 7.71 8.96
N GLU A 158 7.58 7.28 8.62
CA GLU A 158 7.34 6.27 7.59
C GLU A 158 6.94 6.92 6.28
N LEU A 159 7.65 6.57 5.20
CA LEU A 159 7.33 6.98 3.83
C LEU A 159 6.57 5.88 3.08
N ARG A 160 5.59 6.29 2.27
CA ARG A 160 4.82 5.41 1.39
C ARG A 160 4.67 6.01 0.01
N PRO A 161 4.89 5.26 -1.06
CA PRO A 161 4.67 5.73 -2.43
C PRO A 161 3.26 6.24 -2.65
N LEU A 162 3.14 7.44 -3.23
CA LEU A 162 1.87 8.00 -3.68
C LEU A 162 1.69 7.70 -5.16
N ILE A 163 0.61 7.01 -5.52
CA ILE A 163 0.30 6.73 -6.91
C ILE A 163 -0.59 7.86 -7.45
N VAL A 164 0.02 8.71 -8.25
CA VAL A 164 -0.63 9.87 -8.85
C VAL A 164 -1.23 9.50 -10.20
N PRO A 165 -2.42 10.00 -10.56
CA PRO A 165 -2.96 9.84 -11.92
C PRO A 165 -2.02 10.45 -12.94
N LYS A 166 -1.84 9.75 -14.06
CA LYS A 166 -1.04 10.25 -15.18
C LYS A 166 -1.58 11.60 -15.65
N ASP A 167 -0.69 12.51 -15.98
CA ASP A 167 -1.00 13.86 -16.46
C ASP A 167 -1.70 14.79 -15.44
N ALA A 168 -1.78 14.39 -14.17
CA ALA A 168 -2.26 15.28 -13.11
C ALA A 168 -1.26 16.42 -12.88
N LYS A 169 -1.75 17.66 -12.87
CA LYS A 169 -0.96 18.86 -12.51
C LYS A 169 -1.01 19.16 -11.02
N GLU A 170 -2.03 18.67 -10.37
CA GLU A 170 -2.30 18.84 -8.96
C GLU A 170 -3.04 17.63 -8.42
N VAL A 171 -2.82 17.28 -7.17
CA VAL A 171 -3.52 16.20 -6.48
C VAL A 171 -3.97 16.62 -5.09
N ALA A 172 -5.19 16.23 -4.74
CA ALA A 172 -5.69 16.29 -3.38
C ALA A 172 -5.38 14.96 -2.67
N VAL A 173 -4.54 15.02 -1.65
CA VAL A 173 -4.19 13.88 -0.81
C VAL A 173 -4.99 13.96 0.47
N THR A 174 -5.83 12.94 0.71
CA THR A 174 -6.69 12.85 1.89
C THR A 174 -6.24 11.70 2.78
N PHE A 175 -6.06 11.99 4.05
CA PHE A 175 -5.78 11.00 5.10
C PHE A 175 -7.09 10.74 5.86
N ASP A 176 -7.56 9.50 5.84
CA ASP A 176 -8.92 9.13 6.25
C ASP A 176 -8.90 7.95 7.23
N ARG A 177 -9.44 8.16 8.44
CA ARG A 177 -9.61 7.14 9.48
C ARG A 177 -11.05 6.61 9.60
N THR A 178 -11.99 7.08 8.78
CA THR A 178 -13.41 6.69 8.92
C THR A 178 -13.67 5.20 8.84
N THR A 179 -12.80 4.46 8.14
CA THR A 179 -12.92 3.00 7.96
C THR A 179 -11.77 2.22 8.59
N SER A 180 -10.96 2.87 9.40
CA SER A 180 -9.97 2.18 10.22
C SER A 180 -10.73 1.35 11.24
N GLY A 181 -10.96 0.08 10.91
CA GLY A 181 -11.70 -0.85 11.76
C GLY A 181 -11.03 -0.99 13.11
N GLY A 182 -11.80 -1.01 14.17
CA GLY A 182 -11.35 -1.45 15.48
C GLY A 182 -10.82 -2.89 15.35
N GLY A 183 -9.70 -3.17 15.99
CA GLY A 183 -9.27 -4.54 16.26
C GLY A 183 -10.28 -5.21 17.21
N CYS A 184 -10.12 -6.48 17.41
CA CYS A 184 -10.79 -7.15 18.50
C CYS A 184 -9.78 -7.87 19.39
N VAL A 185 -10.04 -7.95 20.67
CA VAL A 185 -9.21 -8.66 21.63
C VAL A 185 -9.92 -9.91 22.11
N MET A 186 -9.30 -11.05 21.96
CA MET A 186 -9.73 -12.28 22.64
C MET A 186 -9.08 -12.31 24.03
N ARG A 187 -9.88 -12.09 25.07
CA ARG A 187 -9.39 -12.12 26.46
C ARG A 187 -9.06 -13.53 26.96
N THR A 188 -9.59 -14.53 26.31
CA THR A 188 -9.29 -15.93 26.57
C THR A 188 -9.04 -16.66 25.27
N ARG A 189 -8.25 -17.75 25.30
CA ARG A 189 -7.77 -18.49 24.13
C ARG A 189 -8.85 -18.95 23.14
N ASN A 190 -10.09 -18.97 23.49
CA ASN A 190 -11.24 -19.33 22.63
C ASN A 190 -12.46 -18.47 22.94
N GLY A 191 -12.24 -17.28 23.54
CA GLY A 191 -13.30 -16.33 23.84
C GLY A 191 -13.82 -15.63 22.59
N PRO A 192 -14.96 -14.95 22.69
CA PRO A 192 -15.44 -14.09 21.63
C PRO A 192 -14.44 -12.95 21.39
N CYS A 193 -14.34 -12.51 20.15
CA CYS A 193 -13.56 -11.35 19.77
C CYS A 193 -14.33 -10.09 20.17
N GLU A 194 -13.92 -9.46 21.25
CA GLU A 194 -14.52 -8.21 21.72
C GLU A 194 -13.99 -7.04 20.90
N PRO A 195 -14.87 -6.26 20.23
CA PRO A 195 -14.42 -5.09 19.49
C PRO A 195 -13.71 -4.11 20.44
N VAL A 196 -12.52 -3.67 20.04
CA VAL A 196 -11.79 -2.61 20.73
C VAL A 196 -11.89 -1.36 19.87
N GLU A 197 -12.36 -0.27 20.46
CA GLU A 197 -12.26 1.02 19.79
C GLU A 197 -10.79 1.36 19.55
N PRO A 198 -10.40 1.67 18.31
CA PRO A 198 -9.03 2.03 18.03
C PRO A 198 -8.67 3.29 18.79
N ARG A 199 -7.60 3.25 19.55
CA ARG A 199 -7.04 4.45 20.18
C ARG A 199 -6.76 5.46 19.06
N ARG A 200 -7.14 6.70 19.31
CA ARG A 200 -6.95 7.80 18.36
C ARG A 200 -5.73 8.60 18.82
N SER A 201 -4.76 8.70 17.94
CA SER A 201 -3.53 9.46 18.14
C SER A 201 -3.48 10.64 17.18
N ASP A 202 -2.70 11.63 17.50
CA ASP A 202 -2.36 12.70 16.59
C ASP A 202 -1.35 12.20 15.56
N TRP A 203 -1.52 12.64 14.32
CA TRP A 203 -0.65 12.29 13.21
C TRP A 203 -0.13 13.54 12.54
N ASP A 204 1.19 13.67 12.43
CA ASP A 204 1.83 14.59 11.51
C ASP A 204 1.96 13.90 10.16
N LEU A 205 1.46 14.54 9.13
CA LEU A 205 1.30 13.99 7.79
C LEU A 205 1.86 14.98 6.77
N ALA A 206 2.55 14.48 5.75
CA ALA A 206 3.10 15.32 4.71
C ALA A 206 3.12 14.63 3.34
N VAL A 207 3.23 15.43 2.29
CA VAL A 207 3.55 14.98 0.94
C VAL A 207 4.97 15.40 0.63
N TYR A 208 5.75 14.45 0.14
CA TYR A 208 7.13 14.63 -0.26
C TYR A 208 7.30 14.35 -1.74
N GLU A 209 8.24 15.03 -2.35
CA GLU A 209 8.66 14.84 -3.71
C GLU A 209 10.12 14.39 -3.74
N TRP A 210 10.43 13.42 -4.56
CA TRP A 210 11.79 13.02 -4.81
C TRP A 210 12.59 14.15 -5.46
N ILE A 211 13.83 14.36 -5.00
CA ILE A 211 14.79 15.27 -5.61
C ILE A 211 15.79 14.42 -6.39
N PRO A 212 15.68 14.35 -7.74
CA PRO A 212 16.63 13.58 -8.53
C PRO A 212 18.03 14.18 -8.42
N PRO A 213 19.07 13.35 -8.21
CA PRO A 213 20.43 13.82 -8.24
C PRO A 213 20.82 14.29 -9.66
N ALA A 214 21.70 15.28 -9.76
CA ALA A 214 22.17 15.84 -11.03
C ALA A 214 22.79 14.80 -11.96
N ARG A 215 23.33 13.71 -11.41
CA ARG A 215 23.86 12.58 -12.14
C ARG A 215 23.29 11.28 -11.61
N THR A 216 23.03 10.32 -12.50
CA THR A 216 22.61 8.98 -12.10
C THR A 216 23.69 8.33 -11.24
N VAL A 217 23.34 7.94 -10.04
CA VAL A 217 24.24 7.23 -9.13
C VAL A 217 24.11 5.74 -9.41
N THR A 218 25.24 5.07 -9.57
CA THR A 218 25.25 3.60 -9.65
C THR A 218 24.95 3.04 -8.25
N PRO A 219 23.90 2.22 -8.08
CA PRO A 219 23.58 1.70 -6.78
C PRO A 219 24.68 0.76 -6.25
N GLU A 220 24.89 0.82 -4.95
CA GLU A 220 25.75 -0.14 -4.26
C GLU A 220 25.27 -1.57 -4.49
N SER A 221 26.18 -2.52 -4.33
CA SER A 221 25.79 -3.93 -4.40
C SER A 221 24.87 -4.29 -3.22
N VAL A 222 23.83 -5.04 -3.53
CA VAL A 222 22.96 -5.59 -2.49
C VAL A 222 23.77 -6.49 -1.57
N ARG A 223 23.61 -6.37 -0.26
CA ARG A 223 24.27 -7.25 0.72
C ARG A 223 23.95 -8.72 0.44
N ALA A 224 24.85 -9.59 0.85
CA ALA A 224 24.58 -11.04 0.79
C ALA A 224 23.38 -11.37 1.68
N MET A 225 22.37 -12.01 1.10
CA MET A 225 21.24 -12.48 1.88
C MET A 225 21.69 -13.55 2.89
N PRO A 226 21.15 -13.57 4.10
CA PRO A 226 21.54 -14.53 5.11
C PRO A 226 21.21 -15.96 4.67
N GLU A 227 22.11 -16.90 4.96
CA GLU A 227 21.90 -18.31 4.62
C GLU A 227 20.76 -18.96 5.43
N ARG A 228 20.52 -18.47 6.63
CA ARG A 228 19.52 -19.04 7.58
C ARG A 228 18.71 -18.00 8.34
N PRO A 229 17.89 -17.19 7.65
CA PRO A 229 17.00 -16.28 8.35
C PRO A 229 15.86 -17.06 9.00
N ALA A 230 15.50 -16.70 10.22
CA ALA A 230 14.39 -17.31 10.98
C ALA A 230 14.42 -18.86 11.01
N GLY A 231 15.63 -19.45 11.03
CA GLY A 231 15.81 -20.90 11.07
C GLY A 231 15.57 -21.65 9.76
N LYS A 232 15.26 -20.95 8.67
CA LYS A 232 15.10 -21.53 7.33
C LYS A 232 16.43 -21.47 6.57
N ARG A 233 16.71 -22.50 5.76
CA ARG A 233 17.91 -22.59 4.95
C ARG A 233 17.68 -22.02 3.55
N MET A 234 18.57 -21.17 3.06
CA MET A 234 18.56 -20.71 1.68
C MET A 234 18.85 -21.87 0.72
N VAL A 235 18.02 -22.02 -0.31
CA VAL A 235 18.16 -23.05 -1.35
C VAL A 235 18.42 -22.48 -2.73
N ALA A 236 18.10 -21.18 -2.95
CA ALA A 236 18.44 -20.48 -4.17
C ALA A 236 18.52 -18.96 -3.88
N GLN A 237 19.32 -18.27 -4.67
CA GLN A 237 19.43 -16.81 -4.66
C GLN A 237 19.47 -16.28 -6.09
N PHE A 238 18.77 -15.15 -6.31
CA PHE A 238 18.76 -14.43 -7.58
C PHE A 238 19.15 -12.99 -7.33
N ARG A 239 19.73 -12.36 -8.32
CA ARG A 239 20.09 -10.95 -8.28
C ARG A 239 19.80 -10.34 -9.63
N GLY A 240 19.47 -9.08 -9.64
CA GLY A 240 19.26 -8.35 -10.88
C GLY A 240 19.31 -6.85 -10.67
N THR A 241 19.09 -6.14 -11.77
CA THR A 241 19.07 -4.69 -11.81
C THR A 241 17.87 -4.20 -12.60
N TRP A 242 16.98 -3.46 -11.95
CA TRP A 242 15.90 -2.71 -12.59
C TRP A 242 16.51 -1.55 -13.42
N PRO A 243 15.94 -1.19 -14.59
CA PRO A 243 14.79 -1.81 -15.26
C PRO A 243 15.13 -2.99 -16.16
N GLY A 244 16.41 -3.31 -16.37
CA GLY A 244 16.85 -4.34 -17.31
C GLY A 244 16.33 -5.74 -17.00
N GLU A 245 16.29 -6.09 -15.71
CA GLU A 245 15.87 -7.40 -15.24
C GLU A 245 14.61 -7.26 -14.38
N SER A 246 13.45 -7.50 -14.99
CA SER A 246 12.14 -7.36 -14.37
C SER A 246 11.35 -8.66 -14.24
N LYS A 247 11.95 -9.78 -14.68
CA LYS A 247 11.34 -11.12 -14.61
C LYS A 247 12.28 -12.08 -13.92
N ILE A 248 11.71 -13.00 -13.19
CA ILE A 248 12.41 -14.05 -12.47
C ILE A 248 11.73 -15.37 -12.82
N GLU A 249 12.55 -16.39 -13.11
CA GLU A 249 12.06 -17.75 -13.33
C GLU A 249 13.04 -18.74 -12.73
N MET A 250 12.53 -19.68 -11.94
CA MET A 250 13.33 -20.75 -11.37
C MET A 250 12.48 -22.00 -11.13
N GLN A 251 13.16 -23.14 -11.01
CA GLN A 251 12.50 -24.39 -10.63
C GLN A 251 12.89 -24.82 -9.21
N VAL A 252 11.90 -25.25 -8.44
CA VAL A 252 12.06 -25.73 -7.07
C VAL A 252 11.41 -27.09 -6.93
N VAL A 253 12.08 -28.03 -6.24
CA VAL A 253 11.49 -29.33 -5.92
C VAL A 253 10.95 -29.29 -4.49
N GLY A 254 9.68 -29.58 -4.28
CA GLY A 254 9.05 -29.56 -2.96
C GLY A 254 9.55 -30.66 -2.03
N THR A 255 9.71 -30.34 -0.76
CA THR A 255 9.99 -31.30 0.32
C THR A 255 8.74 -31.64 1.11
N GLY A 256 7.63 -30.94 0.88
CA GLY A 256 6.40 -30.97 1.68
C GLY A 256 6.30 -29.82 2.68
N ASP A 257 7.42 -29.12 2.94
CA ASP A 257 7.41 -27.88 3.72
C ASP A 257 7.21 -26.67 2.79
N PRO A 258 6.61 -25.58 3.30
CA PRO A 258 6.51 -24.34 2.55
C PRO A 258 7.89 -23.80 2.15
N ILE A 259 7.98 -23.22 0.95
CA ILE A 259 9.10 -22.38 0.57
C ILE A 259 8.82 -20.94 0.99
N GLY A 260 9.83 -20.26 1.51
CA GLY A 260 9.76 -18.83 1.81
C GLY A 260 10.53 -18.04 0.74
N ILE A 261 9.97 -16.93 0.31
CA ILE A 261 10.63 -16.00 -0.62
C ILE A 261 10.77 -14.65 0.07
N ASP A 262 11.97 -14.10 0.07
CA ASP A 262 12.27 -12.79 0.64
C ASP A 262 13.13 -11.97 -0.31
N GLN A 263 13.04 -10.63 -0.26
CA GLN A 263 13.71 -9.75 -1.19
C GLN A 263 14.29 -8.51 -0.52
N ILE A 264 15.44 -8.06 -1.03
CA ILE A 264 16.09 -6.82 -0.63
C ILE A 264 16.57 -6.03 -1.85
N CYS A 265 16.63 -4.70 -1.71
CA CYS A 265 17.04 -3.78 -2.75
C CYS A 265 18.08 -2.76 -2.26
N SER A 266 18.80 -2.18 -3.23
CA SER A 266 19.75 -1.11 -3.03
C SER A 266 19.72 -0.11 -4.18
N GLY A 267 19.77 1.16 -3.86
CA GLY A 267 19.72 2.27 -4.80
C GLY A 267 18.60 3.23 -4.49
N GLU A 268 18.62 4.38 -5.13
CA GLU A 268 17.57 5.37 -4.97
C GLU A 268 16.19 4.80 -5.36
N LEU A 269 15.17 5.20 -4.61
CA LEU A 269 13.79 4.75 -4.80
C LEU A 269 13.60 3.22 -4.63
N ALA A 270 14.56 2.52 -4.00
CA ALA A 270 14.44 1.08 -3.73
C ALA A 270 13.17 0.74 -2.92
N GLY A 271 12.75 1.59 -2.00
CA GLY A 271 11.50 1.44 -1.24
C GLY A 271 10.23 1.47 -2.08
N ARG A 272 10.32 1.90 -3.35
CA ARG A 272 9.19 1.90 -4.31
C ARG A 272 9.13 0.64 -5.16
N MET A 273 10.11 -0.26 -5.08
CA MET A 273 10.10 -1.53 -5.78
C MET A 273 9.06 -2.48 -5.18
N TRP A 274 8.39 -3.23 -6.03
CA TRP A 274 7.51 -4.31 -5.64
C TRP A 274 7.83 -5.59 -6.39
N PHE A 275 7.54 -6.70 -5.75
CA PHE A 275 7.66 -8.05 -6.28
C PHE A 275 6.33 -8.75 -6.21
N GLU A 276 6.03 -9.56 -7.20
CA GLU A 276 4.83 -10.37 -7.29
C GLU A 276 5.27 -11.75 -7.76
N TYR A 277 4.93 -12.79 -6.99
CA TYR A 277 5.37 -14.14 -7.24
C TYR A 277 4.21 -15.05 -7.62
N GLN A 278 4.55 -16.06 -8.42
CA GLN A 278 3.68 -17.20 -8.68
C GLN A 278 4.50 -18.47 -8.48
N VAL A 279 3.97 -19.41 -7.72
CA VAL A 279 4.62 -20.71 -7.42
C VAL A 279 3.71 -21.81 -7.93
N GLY A 280 4.05 -22.40 -9.08
CA GLY A 280 3.14 -23.31 -9.78
C GLY A 280 1.85 -22.56 -10.16
N ASP A 281 0.71 -23.04 -9.67
CA ASP A 281 -0.61 -22.44 -9.90
C ASP A 281 -1.02 -21.42 -8.81
N GLU A 282 -0.22 -21.24 -7.77
CA GLU A 282 -0.48 -20.32 -6.66
C GLU A 282 0.15 -18.97 -6.94
N GLU A 283 -0.69 -17.93 -7.05
CA GLU A 283 -0.24 -16.54 -7.17
C GLU A 283 -0.17 -15.88 -5.79
N SER A 284 0.81 -15.01 -5.62
CA SER A 284 0.85 -14.11 -4.46
C SER A 284 -0.42 -13.26 -4.42
N PRO A 285 -1.13 -13.22 -3.28
CA PRO A 285 -2.33 -12.42 -3.14
C PRO A 285 -2.03 -10.92 -3.17
N THR A 286 -0.78 -10.54 -3.00
CA THR A 286 -0.35 -9.13 -2.88
C THR A 286 1.03 -8.93 -3.47
N ARG A 287 1.30 -7.68 -3.86
CA ARG A 287 2.65 -7.25 -4.19
C ARG A 287 3.42 -6.97 -2.92
N SER A 288 4.59 -7.58 -2.79
CA SER A 288 5.49 -7.40 -1.66
C SER A 288 6.46 -6.26 -1.95
N GLY A 289 6.65 -5.35 -0.99
CA GLY A 289 7.65 -4.29 -1.10
C GLY A 289 9.07 -4.81 -0.97
N CYS A 290 10.04 -4.03 -1.39
CA CYS A 290 11.44 -4.38 -1.25
C CYS A 290 12.04 -3.87 0.06
N GLY A 291 12.69 -4.74 0.82
CA GLY A 291 13.43 -4.35 2.01
C GLY A 291 14.75 -3.63 1.66
N VAL A 292 15.01 -2.48 2.28
CA VAL A 292 16.32 -1.82 2.20
C VAL A 292 17.14 -2.23 3.41
N TRP A 293 18.27 -2.89 3.17
CA TRP A 293 19.10 -3.43 4.24
C TRP A 293 20.54 -2.94 4.15
N LYS A 294 20.84 -1.86 4.86
CA LYS A 294 22.20 -1.34 4.99
C LYS A 294 22.89 -1.82 6.26
N GLU A 295 22.20 -1.76 7.38
CA GLU A 295 22.73 -2.09 8.69
C GLU A 295 21.72 -2.87 9.53
N GLY A 296 22.14 -3.35 10.69
CA GLY A 296 21.27 -4.03 11.64
C GLY A 296 20.84 -5.45 11.21
N PRO A 297 19.80 -5.98 11.86
CA PRO A 297 19.27 -7.29 11.55
C PRO A 297 18.62 -7.32 10.17
N PHE A 298 18.58 -8.50 9.55
CA PHE A 298 17.93 -8.70 8.26
C PHE A 298 16.42 -8.41 8.36
N PRO A 299 15.88 -7.49 7.53
CA PRO A 299 14.47 -7.10 7.59
C PRO A 299 13.59 -8.15 6.91
N THR A 300 13.46 -9.34 7.52
CA THR A 300 12.69 -10.43 6.92
C THR A 300 11.20 -10.08 6.81
N ALA A 301 10.64 -10.25 5.61
CA ALA A 301 9.22 -10.13 5.30
C ALA A 301 8.77 -11.30 4.40
N MET A 302 9.27 -12.48 4.72
CA MET A 302 9.17 -13.69 3.92
C MET A 302 7.73 -14.07 3.60
N GLU A 303 7.42 -14.20 2.32
CA GLU A 303 6.17 -14.76 1.82
C GLU A 303 6.30 -16.27 1.66
N GLU A 304 5.33 -17.03 2.14
CA GLU A 304 5.38 -18.50 2.16
C GLU A 304 4.37 -19.11 1.18
N PHE A 305 4.84 -20.11 0.42
CA PHE A 305 4.06 -20.84 -0.56
C PHE A 305 4.12 -22.34 -0.29
N ALA A 306 2.98 -23.01 -0.41
CA ALA A 306 2.91 -24.45 -0.25
C ALA A 306 3.45 -25.18 -1.50
N VAL A 307 4.43 -26.07 -1.33
CA VAL A 307 4.97 -26.88 -2.42
C VAL A 307 4.87 -28.36 -2.05
N PRO A 308 4.05 -29.14 -2.75
CA PRO A 308 3.87 -30.56 -2.46
C PRO A 308 5.17 -31.35 -2.57
N LYS A 309 5.38 -32.32 -1.67
CA LYS A 309 6.57 -33.18 -1.64
C LYS A 309 6.80 -33.88 -2.98
N GLY A 310 8.03 -33.85 -3.46
CA GLY A 310 8.46 -34.50 -4.71
C GLY A 310 8.01 -33.79 -5.99
N LYS A 311 7.13 -32.79 -5.91
CA LYS A 311 6.73 -32.00 -7.09
C LYS A 311 7.80 -30.97 -7.44
N ARG A 312 8.11 -30.89 -8.72
CA ARG A 312 8.89 -29.77 -9.29
C ARG A 312 7.89 -28.69 -9.69
N VAL A 313 8.06 -27.49 -9.17
CA VAL A 313 7.24 -26.33 -9.50
C VAL A 313 8.12 -25.21 -10.05
N THR A 314 7.58 -24.46 -10.98
CA THR A 314 8.22 -23.22 -11.46
C THR A 314 7.79 -22.09 -10.55
N VAL A 315 8.78 -21.34 -10.06
CA VAL A 315 8.57 -20.06 -9.39
C VAL A 315 8.83 -18.98 -10.43
N THR A 316 7.83 -18.20 -10.74
CA THR A 316 7.99 -17.01 -11.57
C THR A 316 7.80 -15.77 -10.71
N GLY A 317 8.46 -14.68 -11.08
CA GLY A 317 8.32 -13.41 -10.40
C GLY A 317 8.32 -12.25 -11.38
N ARG A 318 7.59 -11.21 -11.02
CA ARG A 318 7.62 -9.92 -11.69
C ARG A 318 8.13 -8.86 -10.73
N VAL A 319 8.99 -8.00 -11.24
CA VAL A 319 9.52 -6.85 -10.53
C VAL A 319 8.98 -5.59 -11.15
N GLY A 320 8.55 -4.65 -10.35
CA GLY A 320 8.04 -3.39 -10.84
C GLY A 320 8.17 -2.26 -9.82
N PHE A 321 7.53 -1.14 -10.13
CA PHE A 321 7.66 0.10 -9.39
C PHE A 321 6.28 0.64 -9.00
N TRP A 322 6.16 1.21 -7.81
CA TRP A 322 4.95 1.92 -7.38
C TRP A 322 4.94 3.35 -7.93
N GLY A 323 3.89 3.73 -8.64
CA GLY A 323 3.74 5.05 -9.23
C GLY A 323 4.54 5.23 -10.52
N GLU A 324 5.03 6.42 -10.77
CA GLU A 324 5.84 6.73 -11.96
C GLU A 324 7.13 5.91 -11.96
N SER A 325 7.33 5.20 -13.07
CA SER A 325 8.53 4.37 -13.26
C SER A 325 9.68 5.25 -13.70
N THR A 326 10.69 5.36 -12.86
CA THR A 326 11.95 6.00 -13.25
C THR A 326 12.86 4.97 -13.89
N ASN A 327 13.72 5.40 -14.83
CA ASN A 327 14.78 4.57 -15.40
C ASN A 327 16.02 4.50 -14.50
N ARG A 328 15.90 4.90 -13.23
CA ARG A 328 17.03 4.83 -12.29
C ARG A 328 17.32 3.38 -11.94
N PRO A 329 18.59 2.99 -11.95
CA PRO A 329 18.97 1.62 -11.64
C PRO A 329 18.75 1.33 -10.16
N VAL A 330 18.06 0.21 -9.87
CA VAL A 330 17.91 -0.35 -8.53
C VAL A 330 18.38 -1.80 -8.57
N LYS A 331 19.37 -2.15 -7.76
CA LYS A 331 19.81 -3.55 -7.62
C LYS A 331 18.90 -4.27 -6.64
N TRP A 332 18.58 -5.52 -6.94
CA TRP A 332 17.75 -6.35 -6.10
C TRP A 332 18.35 -7.75 -5.94
N ALA A 333 18.01 -8.39 -4.83
CA ALA A 333 18.31 -9.79 -4.58
C ALA A 333 17.09 -10.48 -3.97
N ILE A 334 16.88 -11.73 -4.34
CA ILE A 334 15.81 -12.59 -3.84
C ILE A 334 16.44 -13.85 -3.30
N GLY A 335 16.05 -14.24 -2.08
CA GLY A 335 16.39 -15.52 -1.47
C GLY A 335 15.18 -16.43 -1.42
N VAL A 336 15.38 -17.69 -1.76
CA VAL A 336 14.39 -18.75 -1.58
C VAL A 336 14.85 -19.65 -0.47
N TYR A 337 13.97 -19.87 0.49
CA TYR A 337 14.28 -20.53 1.76
C TYR A 337 13.39 -21.74 1.99
N ARG A 338 13.91 -22.70 2.74
CA ARG A 338 13.19 -23.87 3.25
C ARG A 338 13.46 -24.10 4.73
N LYS A 339 12.53 -24.79 5.36
CA LYS A 339 12.69 -25.30 6.72
C LYS A 339 13.75 -26.38 6.80
#